data_2f04eef4db8a62570ae9521eb4f8736e
#
_entry.id   2f04eef4db8a62570ae9521eb4f8736e
#
_cell.length_a   1.000
_cell.length_b   1.000
_cell.length_c   1.000
_cell.angle_alpha   90.00
_cell.angle_beta   90.00
_cell.angle_gamma   90.00
#
_symmetry.space_group_name_H-M   'P 1'
#
loop_
_entity.id
_entity.type
_entity.pdbx_description
1 polymer ?
#
loop_
_entity_poly.entity_id
_entity_poly.type
_entity_poly.pdbx_seq_one_letter_code
_entity_poly.pdbx_strand_id
1 'polypeptide(L)'
;GLWMSKVGKHNNFDSGTGLDDEAIFLTLVSQQRQQICTIVSSDNLQILTNSGEWAISSKPLTPSVVDIKQHTSVGSVATRYLPPQKIEGATVFISSTQKDIRELALDTLGENYNARDLCTQAKHLMQNPVDMSYNPETRQLFVVMANGDMAVLNQNSALGISAWARYKTNGQFKSVATHVVVARGNNFWMEKFSSDAMCDAGQYEFNYTASAMPLRASGHNAQKLRIKKINARVLNTKTLFINNVRAALPNDIYNEQSPGYSGDVSINTFGTQYGCISAPWTISS
;
A
#
# COMPACT_ATOMS: atom_id res chain seq x y z
N GLY A 1 3.90 -5.11 29.79
CA GLY A 1 3.74 -6.57 29.88
C GLY A 1 2.54 -7.06 29.12
N LEU A 2 2.54 -8.32 28.77
CA LEU A 2 1.45 -9.05 28.13
C LEU A 2 0.87 -10.03 29.13
N TRP A 3 -0.45 -10.00 29.29
CA TRP A 3 -1.19 -10.92 30.13
C TRP A 3 -2.11 -11.78 29.28
N MET A 4 -2.12 -13.09 29.56
CA MET A 4 -3.04 -14.04 28.95
C MET A 4 -3.84 -14.72 30.06
N SER A 5 -5.13 -14.88 29.86
CA SER A 5 -6.04 -15.47 30.87
C SER A 5 -5.80 -16.97 31.02
N LYS A 6 -6.23 -17.50 32.16
CA LYS A 6 -6.27 -18.92 32.45
C LYS A 6 -7.14 -19.67 31.45
N VAL A 7 -6.77 -20.91 31.13
CA VAL A 7 -7.49 -21.75 30.18
C VAL A 7 -8.96 -21.92 30.63
N GLY A 8 -9.88 -21.65 29.71
CA GLY A 8 -11.33 -21.74 29.97
C GLY A 8 -11.92 -20.67 30.89
N LYS A 9 -11.11 -19.71 31.37
CA LYS A 9 -11.55 -18.64 32.29
C LYS A 9 -11.04 -17.26 31.81
N HIS A 10 -11.70 -16.69 30.83
CA HIS A 10 -11.26 -15.47 30.13
C HIS A 10 -11.05 -14.23 31.03
N ASN A 11 -11.65 -14.20 32.22
CA ASN A 11 -11.51 -13.08 33.15
C ASN A 11 -10.58 -13.40 34.33
N ASN A 12 -9.89 -14.55 34.33
CA ASN A 12 -8.96 -14.94 35.39
C ASN A 12 -7.51 -14.82 34.89
N PHE A 13 -6.74 -13.94 35.50
CA PHE A 13 -5.35 -13.67 35.23
C PHE A 13 -4.42 -14.06 36.38
N ASP A 14 -4.89 -14.94 37.27
CA ASP A 14 -4.07 -15.47 38.37
C ASP A 14 -3.05 -16.45 37.79
N SER A 15 -1.75 -16.09 37.93
CA SER A 15 -0.63 -16.89 37.45
C SER A 15 -0.33 -18.11 38.37
N GLY A 16 -0.97 -18.21 39.54
CA GLY A 16 -0.89 -19.33 40.44
C GLY A 16 0.52 -19.84 40.69
N THR A 17 0.73 -21.14 40.50
CA THR A 17 1.99 -21.85 40.72
C THR A 17 2.74 -22.15 39.41
N GLY A 18 2.21 -21.74 38.24
CA GLY A 18 2.80 -21.98 36.93
C GLY A 18 2.42 -23.29 36.27
N LEU A 19 1.22 -23.80 36.59
CA LEU A 19 0.65 -24.98 35.91
C LEU A 19 0.26 -24.64 34.47
N ASP A 20 0.17 -25.63 33.60
CA ASP A 20 -0.07 -25.47 32.16
C ASP A 20 -1.42 -24.84 31.80
N ASP A 21 -2.39 -24.85 32.71
CA ASP A 21 -3.72 -24.25 32.56
C ASP A 21 -3.81 -22.85 33.18
N GLU A 22 -2.76 -22.36 33.82
CA GLU A 22 -2.73 -21.07 34.51
C GLU A 22 -2.47 -19.89 33.60
N ALA A 23 -2.68 -18.67 34.12
CA ALA A 23 -2.46 -17.44 33.38
C ALA A 23 -0.97 -17.19 33.08
N ILE A 24 -0.70 -16.60 31.93
CA ILE A 24 0.66 -16.28 31.49
C ILE A 24 0.91 -14.78 31.64
N PHE A 25 2.03 -14.42 32.22
CA PHE A 25 2.52 -13.05 32.24
C PHE A 25 3.90 -12.97 31.59
N LEU A 26 4.04 -12.13 30.57
CA LEU A 26 5.28 -11.91 29.84
C LEU A 26 5.69 -10.45 29.89
N THR A 27 6.97 -10.22 30.11
CA THR A 27 7.56 -8.90 30.01
C THR A 27 8.43 -8.82 28.76
N LEU A 28 8.19 -7.81 27.91
CA LEU A 28 9.05 -7.52 26.77
C LEU A 28 10.34 -6.86 27.28
N VAL A 29 11.44 -7.58 27.21
CA VAL A 29 12.75 -7.09 27.65
C VAL A 29 13.56 -6.62 26.43
N SER A 30 13.83 -5.34 26.35
CA SER A 30 14.57 -4.72 25.25
C SER A 30 15.38 -3.53 25.76
N GLN A 31 16.36 -3.10 24.99
CA GLN A 31 17.15 -1.90 25.29
C GLN A 31 16.34 -0.60 25.20
N GLN A 32 15.23 -0.61 24.49
CA GLN A 32 14.34 0.54 24.31
C GLN A 32 13.03 0.32 25.06
N ARG A 33 12.40 1.42 25.47
CA ARG A 33 11.08 1.37 26.09
C ARG A 33 10.06 0.83 25.08
N GLN A 34 9.46 -0.31 25.39
CA GLN A 34 8.45 -0.96 24.56
C GLN A 34 7.04 -0.57 25.01
N GLN A 35 6.25 -0.12 24.06
CA GLN A 35 4.81 0.05 24.21
C GLN A 35 4.12 -0.86 23.20
N ILE A 36 3.27 -1.77 23.67
CA ILE A 36 2.48 -2.64 22.81
C ILE A 36 1.45 -1.76 22.08
N CYS A 37 1.50 -1.75 20.76
CA CYS A 37 0.57 -1.04 19.90
C CYS A 37 -0.60 -1.93 19.52
N THR A 38 -0.31 -3.19 19.13
CA THR A 38 -1.34 -4.16 18.77
C THR A 38 -0.82 -5.59 18.86
N ILE A 39 -1.75 -6.53 18.90
CA ILE A 39 -1.49 -7.96 18.87
C ILE A 39 -2.19 -8.54 17.65
N VAL A 40 -1.50 -9.37 16.89
CA VAL A 40 -2.01 -10.00 15.68
C VAL A 40 -1.94 -11.50 15.83
N SER A 41 -3.09 -12.16 15.69
CA SER A 41 -3.16 -13.61 15.63
C SER A 41 -2.82 -14.08 14.20
N SER A 42 -1.73 -14.81 14.04
CA SER A 42 -1.31 -15.46 12.81
C SER A 42 -0.93 -16.92 13.14
N ASP A 43 -0.04 -17.54 12.39
CA ASP A 43 0.53 -18.86 12.73
C ASP A 43 1.20 -18.83 14.11
N ASN A 44 1.81 -17.71 14.42
CA ASN A 44 2.34 -17.35 15.73
C ASN A 44 1.63 -16.10 16.25
N LEU A 45 1.62 -15.89 17.55
CA LEU A 45 1.11 -14.67 18.13
C LEU A 45 2.13 -13.56 17.95
N GLN A 46 1.80 -12.57 17.13
CA GLN A 46 2.66 -11.42 16.84
C GLN A 46 2.29 -10.24 17.73
N ILE A 47 3.27 -9.58 18.29
CA ILE A 47 3.11 -8.38 19.13
C ILE A 47 3.89 -7.25 18.48
N LEU A 48 3.17 -6.27 17.96
CA LEU A 48 3.75 -5.07 17.38
C LEU A 48 3.87 -3.99 18.45
N THR A 49 5.07 -3.44 18.60
CA THR A 49 5.37 -2.39 19.55
C THR A 49 5.86 -1.13 18.82
N ASN A 50 5.97 -0.03 19.55
CA ASN A 50 6.49 1.23 19.00
C ASN A 50 7.96 1.16 18.56
N SER A 51 8.71 0.14 18.94
CA SER A 51 10.15 0.03 18.66
C SER A 51 10.61 -1.36 18.22
N GLY A 52 9.67 -2.27 17.95
CA GLY A 52 10.03 -3.59 17.42
C GLY A 52 8.86 -4.57 17.34
N GLU A 53 9.07 -5.64 16.61
CA GLU A 53 8.11 -6.69 16.37
C GLU A 53 8.58 -7.97 17.06
N TRP A 54 7.65 -8.54 17.82
CA TRP A 54 7.85 -9.73 18.64
C TRP A 54 6.92 -10.84 18.20
N ALA A 55 7.33 -12.06 18.39
CA ALA A 55 6.48 -13.21 18.16
C ALA A 55 6.63 -14.26 19.27
N ILE A 56 5.53 -14.98 19.50
CA ILE A 56 5.48 -16.16 20.37
C ILE A 56 5.20 -17.35 19.46
N SER A 57 6.17 -18.24 19.32
CA SER A 57 6.08 -19.43 18.47
C SER A 57 5.82 -20.72 19.24
N SER A 58 5.79 -20.63 20.59
CA SER A 58 5.60 -21.79 21.46
C SER A 58 4.26 -22.49 21.23
N LYS A 59 4.29 -23.79 21.03
CA LYS A 59 3.13 -24.68 20.90
C LYS A 59 3.39 -25.95 21.69
N PRO A 60 2.61 -26.25 22.74
CA PRO A 60 1.46 -25.49 23.28
C PRO A 60 1.89 -24.17 23.92
N LEU A 61 0.93 -23.24 24.06
CA LEU A 61 1.14 -21.98 24.75
C LEU A 61 0.80 -22.16 26.24
N THR A 62 1.83 -22.46 27.04
CA THR A 62 1.71 -22.70 28.48
C THR A 62 2.73 -21.87 29.26
N PRO A 63 2.51 -21.57 30.57
CA PRO A 63 3.45 -20.80 31.38
C PRO A 63 4.88 -21.36 31.37
N SER A 64 5.02 -22.69 31.31
CA SER A 64 6.30 -23.39 31.38
C SER A 64 7.11 -23.38 30.09
N VAL A 65 6.44 -23.20 28.92
CA VAL A 65 7.06 -23.37 27.59
C VAL A 65 7.08 -22.07 26.79
N VAL A 66 6.30 -21.07 27.22
CA VAL A 66 6.17 -19.83 26.46
C VAL A 66 7.52 -19.10 26.30
N ASP A 67 7.90 -18.87 25.05
CA ASP A 67 9.07 -18.08 24.71
C ASP A 67 8.66 -16.94 23.75
N ILE A 68 9.09 -15.75 24.08
CA ILE A 68 8.83 -14.55 23.30
C ILE A 68 10.15 -13.98 22.77
N LYS A 69 10.22 -13.81 21.45
CA LYS A 69 11.42 -13.29 20.79
C LYS A 69 11.14 -12.00 20.04
N GLN A 70 12.09 -11.07 20.13
CA GLN A 70 12.13 -9.93 19.21
C GLN A 70 12.77 -10.38 17.91
N HIS A 71 12.06 -10.18 16.79
CA HIS A 71 12.55 -10.54 15.47
C HIS A 71 13.08 -9.33 14.71
N THR A 72 12.42 -8.19 14.85
CA THR A 72 12.79 -6.95 14.15
C THR A 72 12.69 -5.75 15.08
N SER A 73 13.30 -4.63 14.69
CA SER A 73 13.36 -3.38 15.47
C SER A 73 12.88 -2.17 14.65
N VAL A 74 11.85 -2.37 13.82
CA VAL A 74 11.27 -1.30 12.99
C VAL A 74 10.31 -0.45 13.80
N GLY A 75 9.48 -1.07 14.60
CA GLY A 75 8.40 -0.45 15.34
C GLY A 75 7.18 -0.13 14.48
N SER A 76 6.02 0.00 15.12
CA SER A 76 4.74 0.21 14.48
C SER A 76 3.98 1.37 15.13
N VAL A 77 3.18 2.07 14.33
CA VAL A 77 2.17 3.02 14.80
C VAL A 77 0.76 2.40 14.82
N ALA A 78 0.67 1.09 14.74
CA ALA A 78 -0.62 0.41 14.75
C ALA A 78 -1.46 0.85 15.95
N THR A 79 -2.69 1.22 15.67
CA THR A 79 -3.68 1.63 16.67
C THR A 79 -5.01 0.96 16.35
N ARG A 80 -6.02 1.18 17.22
CA ARG A 80 -7.39 0.75 16.96
C ARG A 80 -7.94 1.27 15.62
N TYR A 81 -7.52 2.45 15.21
CA TYR A 81 -8.00 3.12 13.98
C TYR A 81 -7.12 2.83 12.77
N LEU A 82 -5.94 2.25 12.99
CA LEU A 82 -4.98 1.92 11.95
C LEU A 82 -4.45 0.49 12.18
N PRO A 83 -5.31 -0.52 12.09
CA PRO A 83 -4.94 -1.90 12.37
C PRO A 83 -4.04 -2.47 11.27
N PRO A 84 -3.10 -3.34 11.63
CA PRO A 84 -2.36 -4.12 10.64
C PRO A 84 -3.32 -4.96 9.78
N GLN A 85 -2.94 -5.18 8.54
CA GLN A 85 -3.70 -5.99 7.59
C GLN A 85 -3.01 -7.34 7.36
N LYS A 86 -3.80 -8.40 7.22
CA LYS A 86 -3.28 -9.71 6.78
C LYS A 86 -3.37 -9.81 5.27
N ILE A 87 -2.25 -10.03 4.62
CA ILE A 87 -2.13 -10.17 3.17
C ILE A 87 -1.33 -11.43 2.88
N GLU A 88 -1.95 -12.41 2.22
CA GLU A 88 -1.33 -13.66 1.77
C GLU A 88 -0.47 -14.36 2.86
N GLY A 89 -0.95 -14.38 4.11
CA GLY A 89 -0.27 -15.00 5.25
C GLY A 89 0.73 -14.10 5.97
N ALA A 90 1.10 -12.96 5.42
CA ALA A 90 1.94 -11.97 6.07
C ALA A 90 1.12 -10.89 6.79
N THR A 91 1.73 -10.25 7.77
CA THR A 91 1.15 -9.10 8.46
C THR A 91 1.75 -7.81 7.92
N VAL A 92 0.92 -6.97 7.34
CA VAL A 92 1.32 -5.67 6.81
C VAL A 92 0.95 -4.56 7.79
N PHE A 93 1.91 -3.73 8.13
CA PHE A 93 1.77 -2.66 9.11
C PHE A 93 2.53 -1.39 8.70
N ILE A 94 2.16 -0.27 9.28
CA ILE A 94 2.84 1.00 9.07
C ILE A 94 3.95 1.13 10.11
N SER A 95 5.16 1.48 9.65
CA SER A 95 6.32 1.64 10.52
C SER A 95 6.15 2.80 11.52
N SER A 96 6.95 2.80 12.57
CA SER A 96 6.97 3.87 13.58
C SER A 96 7.31 5.25 12.98
N THR A 97 7.98 5.29 11.85
CA THR A 97 8.33 6.53 11.12
C THR A 97 7.19 7.12 10.32
N GLN A 98 6.11 6.35 10.05
CA GLN A 98 4.97 6.69 9.19
C GLN A 98 5.36 7.04 7.73
N LYS A 99 6.52 6.58 7.28
CA LYS A 99 7.05 6.85 5.94
C LYS A 99 7.16 5.60 5.07
N ASP A 100 6.89 4.45 5.64
CA ASP A 100 6.96 3.17 4.95
C ASP A 100 5.99 2.16 5.56
N ILE A 101 5.61 1.21 4.72
CA ILE A 101 4.76 0.08 5.06
C ILE A 101 5.62 -1.16 5.01
N ARG A 102 5.52 -1.96 6.06
CA ARG A 102 6.31 -3.17 6.24
C ARG A 102 5.45 -4.42 6.16
N GLU A 103 6.01 -5.45 5.60
CA GLU A 103 5.45 -6.79 5.56
C GLU A 103 6.23 -7.70 6.52
N LEU A 104 5.58 -8.14 7.59
CA LEU A 104 6.13 -9.08 8.55
C LEU A 104 5.76 -10.50 8.10
N ALA A 105 6.72 -11.21 7.56
CA ALA A 105 6.57 -12.57 7.08
C ALA A 105 7.63 -13.48 7.69
N LEU A 106 7.33 -14.76 7.83
CA LEU A 106 8.31 -15.79 8.19
C LEU A 106 9.31 -15.96 7.06
N ASP A 107 10.56 -16.23 7.42
CA ASP A 107 11.57 -16.64 6.45
C ASP A 107 11.26 -18.01 5.86
N THR A 108 12.05 -18.43 4.86
CA THR A 108 11.87 -19.71 4.18
C THR A 108 12.10 -20.93 5.08
N LEU A 109 12.81 -20.76 6.18
CA LEU A 109 13.05 -21.81 7.18
C LEU A 109 11.94 -21.85 8.24
N GLY A 110 11.06 -20.81 8.30
CA GLY A 110 9.98 -20.71 9.27
C GLY A 110 10.42 -20.38 10.68
N GLU A 111 11.66 -19.93 10.88
CA GLU A 111 12.24 -19.68 12.19
C GLU A 111 12.19 -18.21 12.60
N ASN A 112 12.36 -17.29 11.65
CA ASN A 112 12.46 -15.86 11.94
C ASN A 112 11.47 -15.05 11.12
N TYR A 113 10.92 -14.01 11.75
CA TYR A 113 10.16 -12.99 11.03
C TYR A 113 11.10 -11.93 10.47
N ASN A 114 10.80 -11.50 9.26
CA ASN A 114 11.50 -10.42 8.58
C ASN A 114 10.52 -9.31 8.21
N ALA A 115 10.90 -8.05 8.44
CA ALA A 115 10.07 -6.88 8.14
C ALA A 115 10.52 -6.21 6.84
N ARG A 116 10.04 -6.73 5.69
CA ARG A 116 10.38 -6.21 4.37
C ARG A 116 9.71 -4.87 4.10
N ASP A 117 10.43 -3.91 3.53
CA ASP A 117 9.89 -2.62 3.09
C ASP A 117 9.17 -2.77 1.74
N LEU A 118 7.85 -2.57 1.73
CA LEU A 118 7.01 -2.59 0.53
C LEU A 118 7.07 -1.28 -0.26
N CYS A 119 7.59 -0.21 0.33
CA CYS A 119 7.58 1.13 -0.23
C CYS A 119 8.95 1.59 -0.77
N THR A 120 9.93 0.70 -0.91
CA THR A 120 11.30 1.06 -1.30
C THR A 120 11.35 1.94 -2.56
N GLN A 121 10.51 1.66 -3.55
CA GLN A 121 10.43 2.43 -4.80
C GLN A 121 9.33 3.50 -4.79
N ALA A 122 8.48 3.53 -3.77
CA ALA A 122 7.28 4.36 -3.70
C ALA A 122 7.22 5.26 -2.44
N LYS A 123 8.36 5.56 -1.83
CA LYS A 123 8.44 6.38 -0.60
C LYS A 123 7.81 7.76 -0.75
N HIS A 124 7.84 8.30 -1.95
CA HIS A 124 7.23 9.59 -2.28
C HIS A 124 5.69 9.59 -2.15
N LEU A 125 5.05 8.43 -2.16
CA LEU A 125 3.61 8.28 -1.96
C LEU A 125 3.23 8.23 -0.48
N MET A 126 4.18 7.91 0.42
CA MET A 126 3.91 7.71 1.84
C MET A 126 4.04 9.02 2.62
N GLN A 127 2.89 9.61 2.97
CA GLN A 127 2.83 10.88 3.70
C GLN A 127 1.85 10.77 4.87
N ASN A 128 2.34 10.26 6.01
CA ASN A 128 1.54 10.07 7.22
C ASN A 128 0.24 9.30 6.95
N PRO A 129 0.29 7.97 6.75
CA PRO A 129 -0.89 7.14 6.59
C PRO A 129 -1.85 7.28 7.78
N VAL A 130 -3.14 7.43 7.51
CA VAL A 130 -4.19 7.61 8.53
C VAL A 130 -5.21 6.49 8.56
N ASP A 131 -5.35 5.76 7.45
CA ASP A 131 -6.23 4.60 7.37
C ASP A 131 -5.71 3.60 6.34
N MET A 132 -6.03 2.32 6.54
CA MET A 132 -5.54 1.24 5.69
C MET A 132 -6.53 0.08 5.66
N SER A 133 -6.83 -0.41 4.46
CA SER A 133 -7.71 -1.58 4.28
C SER A 133 -7.26 -2.43 3.10
N TYR A 134 -7.36 -3.74 3.23
CA TYR A 134 -7.03 -4.70 2.17
C TYR A 134 -8.30 -5.31 1.58
N ASN A 135 -8.38 -5.31 0.25
CA ASN A 135 -9.42 -6.03 -0.49
C ASN A 135 -8.85 -7.33 -1.08
N PRO A 136 -9.26 -8.50 -0.58
CA PRO A 136 -8.74 -9.78 -1.08
C PRO A 136 -9.21 -10.13 -2.49
N GLU A 137 -10.36 -9.62 -2.94
CA GLU A 137 -10.89 -9.91 -4.28
C GLU A 137 -10.01 -9.30 -5.37
N THR A 138 -9.60 -8.05 -5.18
CA THR A 138 -8.74 -7.32 -6.13
C THR A 138 -7.25 -7.42 -5.78
N ARG A 139 -6.91 -8.01 -4.64
CA ARG A 139 -5.53 -8.06 -4.08
C ARG A 139 -4.90 -6.69 -3.94
N GLN A 140 -5.70 -5.72 -3.53
CA GLN A 140 -5.28 -4.34 -3.39
C GLN A 140 -5.31 -3.91 -1.93
N LEU A 141 -4.21 -3.31 -1.50
CA LEU A 141 -4.12 -2.60 -0.23
C LEU A 141 -4.30 -1.11 -0.48
N PHE A 142 -5.33 -0.55 0.08
CA PHE A 142 -5.64 0.87 0.04
C PHE A 142 -5.07 1.55 1.28
N VAL A 143 -4.38 2.65 1.10
CA VAL A 143 -3.77 3.42 2.19
C VAL A 143 -4.11 4.89 2.01
N VAL A 144 -4.89 5.43 2.92
CA VAL A 144 -5.27 6.84 2.92
C VAL A 144 -4.20 7.66 3.64
N MET A 145 -3.80 8.75 3.04
CA MET A 145 -2.79 9.67 3.57
C MET A 145 -3.44 10.88 4.24
N ALA A 146 -2.74 11.48 5.20
CA ALA A 146 -3.22 12.67 5.92
C ALA A 146 -3.54 13.86 4.99
N ASN A 147 -2.87 13.96 3.85
CA ASN A 147 -3.11 15.00 2.85
C ASN A 147 -4.39 14.78 2.02
N GLY A 148 -5.05 13.63 2.18
CA GLY A 148 -6.27 13.27 1.46
C GLY A 148 -6.03 12.52 0.14
N ASP A 149 -4.79 12.24 -0.23
CA ASP A 149 -4.46 11.30 -1.31
C ASP A 149 -4.64 9.85 -0.83
N MET A 150 -4.72 8.91 -1.75
CA MET A 150 -4.71 7.49 -1.44
C MET A 150 -3.65 6.78 -2.28
N ALA A 151 -2.81 5.98 -1.62
CA ALA A 151 -1.91 5.07 -2.28
C ALA A 151 -2.51 3.67 -2.33
N VAL A 152 -2.35 2.98 -3.44
CA VAL A 152 -2.89 1.64 -3.66
C VAL A 152 -1.75 0.71 -4.05
N LEU A 153 -1.55 -0.35 -3.27
CA LEU A 153 -0.62 -1.42 -3.57
C LEU A 153 -1.38 -2.57 -4.22
N ASN A 154 -0.95 -2.97 -5.38
CA ASN A 154 -1.33 -4.25 -5.97
C ASN A 154 -0.21 -5.26 -5.70
N GLN A 155 -0.50 -6.28 -4.91
CA GLN A 155 0.46 -7.30 -4.53
C GLN A 155 0.01 -8.67 -5.01
N ASN A 156 0.93 -9.37 -5.68
CA ASN A 156 0.78 -10.77 -6.02
C ASN A 156 2.13 -11.46 -5.78
N SER A 157 2.25 -12.09 -4.61
CA SER A 157 3.49 -12.72 -4.18
C SER A 157 3.89 -13.88 -5.08
N ALA A 158 2.93 -14.62 -5.63
CA ALA A 158 3.18 -15.75 -6.54
C ALA A 158 3.84 -15.31 -7.86
N LEU A 159 3.54 -14.09 -8.32
CA LEU A 159 4.11 -13.51 -9.55
C LEU A 159 5.25 -12.52 -9.27
N GLY A 160 5.59 -12.29 -8.00
CA GLY A 160 6.60 -11.30 -7.60
C GLY A 160 6.18 -9.85 -7.90
N ILE A 161 4.89 -9.58 -8.06
CA ILE A 161 4.38 -8.25 -8.39
C ILE A 161 4.13 -7.48 -7.10
N SER A 162 4.70 -6.28 -7.01
CA SER A 162 4.44 -5.29 -5.97
C SER A 162 4.47 -3.91 -6.61
N ALA A 163 3.29 -3.37 -6.93
CA ALA A 163 3.16 -2.13 -7.68
C ALA A 163 2.28 -1.12 -6.94
N TRP A 164 2.78 0.10 -6.80
CA TRP A 164 2.08 1.21 -6.16
C TRP A 164 1.50 2.18 -7.19
N ALA A 165 0.29 2.63 -6.93
CA ALA A 165 -0.38 3.70 -7.70
C ALA A 165 -0.92 4.76 -6.74
N ARG A 166 -1.02 6.00 -7.22
CA ARG A 166 -1.70 7.07 -6.50
C ARG A 166 -3.10 7.23 -7.04
N TYR A 167 -4.10 7.18 -6.16
CA TYR A 167 -5.47 7.52 -6.49
C TYR A 167 -5.78 8.93 -5.99
N LYS A 168 -6.42 9.69 -6.84
CA LYS A 168 -6.92 11.04 -6.55
C LYS A 168 -8.41 11.10 -6.83
N THR A 169 -9.11 11.99 -6.13
CA THR A 169 -10.53 12.27 -6.33
C THR A 169 -10.74 13.78 -6.31
N ASN A 170 -11.86 14.23 -6.83
CA ASN A 170 -12.29 15.61 -6.64
C ASN A 170 -12.77 15.79 -5.18
N GLY A 171 -11.82 15.89 -4.26
CA GLY A 171 -12.01 15.95 -2.82
C GLY A 171 -10.81 15.38 -2.07
N GLN A 172 -11.06 14.82 -0.90
CA GLN A 172 -10.04 14.20 -0.06
C GLN A 172 -10.55 12.86 0.47
N PHE A 173 -9.78 11.80 0.29
CA PHE A 173 -10.05 10.54 0.97
C PHE A 173 -9.84 10.70 2.48
N LYS A 174 -10.75 10.18 3.28
CA LYS A 174 -10.71 10.26 4.74
C LYS A 174 -10.61 8.91 5.41
N SER A 175 -11.27 7.90 4.86
CA SER A 175 -11.24 6.53 5.38
C SER A 175 -11.52 5.54 4.27
N VAL A 176 -11.06 4.30 4.42
CA VAL A 176 -11.26 3.22 3.47
C VAL A 176 -11.57 1.90 4.19
N ALA A 177 -12.57 1.20 3.66
CA ALA A 177 -12.87 -0.18 4.00
C ALA A 177 -13.36 -0.87 2.71
N THR A 178 -14.53 -1.51 2.71
CA THR A 178 -15.22 -1.96 1.49
C THR A 178 -15.67 -0.77 0.63
N HIS A 179 -15.90 0.37 1.28
CA HIS A 179 -16.25 1.67 0.68
C HIS A 179 -15.22 2.69 1.10
N VAL A 180 -15.17 3.80 0.39
CA VAL A 180 -14.32 4.95 0.74
C VAL A 180 -15.18 6.10 1.24
N VAL A 181 -14.67 6.82 2.22
CA VAL A 181 -15.26 8.08 2.67
C VAL A 181 -14.46 9.21 2.05
N VAL A 182 -15.15 10.06 1.29
CA VAL A 182 -14.56 11.21 0.60
C VAL A 182 -15.15 12.48 1.12
N ALA A 183 -14.32 13.44 1.49
CA ALA A 183 -14.74 14.80 1.84
C ALA A 183 -14.70 15.69 0.59
N ARG A 184 -15.85 16.30 0.23
CA ARG A 184 -15.99 17.27 -0.85
C ARG A 184 -16.65 18.54 -0.30
N GLY A 185 -15.88 19.62 -0.20
CA GLY A 185 -16.32 20.82 0.50
C GLY A 185 -16.66 20.53 1.96
N ASN A 186 -17.88 20.83 2.38
CA ASN A 186 -18.35 20.61 3.76
C ASN A 186 -19.07 19.25 3.96
N ASN A 187 -19.16 18.42 2.91
CA ASN A 187 -19.91 17.18 2.94
C ASN A 187 -18.99 15.97 2.89
N PHE A 188 -19.43 14.88 3.54
CA PHE A 188 -18.79 13.58 3.46
C PHE A 188 -19.68 12.63 2.64
N TRP A 189 -19.06 11.92 1.72
CA TRP A 189 -19.72 10.98 0.83
C TRP A 189 -19.13 9.58 1.04
N MET A 190 -20.00 8.59 1.08
CA MET A 190 -19.59 7.18 1.05
C MET A 190 -19.68 6.70 -0.38
N GLU A 191 -18.57 6.24 -0.93
CA GLU A 191 -18.44 5.84 -2.33
C GLU A 191 -17.87 4.44 -2.45
N LYS A 192 -18.13 3.79 -3.57
CA LYS A 192 -17.62 2.46 -3.88
C LYS A 192 -16.77 2.55 -5.16
N PHE A 193 -15.65 1.83 -5.17
CA PHE A 193 -14.91 1.63 -6.42
C PHE A 193 -15.74 0.79 -7.38
N SER A 194 -15.80 1.21 -8.63
CA SER A 194 -16.48 0.50 -9.71
C SER A 194 -15.57 0.45 -10.93
N SER A 195 -15.45 -0.73 -11.54
CA SER A 195 -14.75 -0.92 -12.82
C SER A 195 -15.51 -0.32 -14.01
N ASP A 196 -16.81 -0.12 -13.84
CA ASP A 196 -17.71 0.31 -14.91
C ASP A 196 -17.89 1.84 -14.95
N ALA A 197 -17.47 2.53 -13.88
CA ALA A 197 -17.56 3.98 -13.80
C ALA A 197 -16.37 4.65 -14.51
N MET A 198 -16.67 5.51 -15.47
CA MET A 198 -15.70 6.29 -16.23
C MET A 198 -15.52 7.72 -15.69
N CYS A 199 -16.02 7.98 -14.48
CA CYS A 199 -15.97 9.29 -13.86
C CYS A 199 -15.89 9.17 -12.34
N ASP A 200 -15.32 10.18 -11.69
CA ASP A 200 -15.24 10.29 -10.24
C ASP A 200 -16.62 10.71 -9.70
N ALA A 201 -17.12 10.00 -8.69
CA ALA A 201 -18.41 10.21 -8.05
C ALA A 201 -19.61 10.25 -9.02
N GLY A 202 -19.51 9.62 -10.19
CA GLY A 202 -20.59 9.60 -11.19
C GLY A 202 -20.81 10.91 -11.94
N GLN A 203 -20.06 11.98 -11.70
CA GLN A 203 -20.25 13.28 -12.32
C GLN A 203 -18.97 14.06 -12.63
N TYR A 204 -17.83 13.66 -12.07
CA TYR A 204 -16.57 14.35 -12.32
C TYR A 204 -15.71 13.53 -13.31
N GLU A 205 -15.26 14.18 -14.37
CA GLU A 205 -14.25 13.60 -15.26
C GLU A 205 -12.95 13.42 -14.47
N PHE A 206 -12.30 12.28 -14.62
CA PHE A 206 -11.00 12.08 -13.99
C PHE A 206 -9.88 12.22 -15.02
N ASN A 207 -8.82 12.89 -14.60
CA ASN A 207 -7.58 12.99 -15.35
C ASN A 207 -6.57 12.01 -14.75
N TYR A 208 -5.75 11.42 -15.59
CA TYR A 208 -4.62 10.61 -15.12
C TYR A 208 -3.32 11.14 -15.67
N THR A 209 -2.25 10.92 -14.92
CA THR A 209 -0.90 11.20 -15.37
C THR A 209 -0.04 9.99 -15.06
N ALA A 210 0.58 9.41 -16.07
CA ALA A 210 1.55 8.35 -15.93
C ALA A 210 2.94 8.89 -16.27
N SER A 211 3.87 8.78 -15.33
CA SER A 211 5.27 9.14 -15.53
C SER A 211 6.13 7.89 -15.55
N ALA A 212 6.82 7.65 -16.65
CA ALA A 212 7.72 6.52 -16.77
C ALA A 212 9.15 6.94 -16.38
N MET A 213 9.93 5.96 -15.96
CA MET A 213 11.36 6.15 -15.77
C MET A 213 12.03 6.55 -17.09
N PRO A 214 13.14 7.31 -17.04
CA PRO A 214 13.92 7.63 -18.24
C PRO A 214 14.31 6.37 -18.99
N LEU A 215 14.08 6.35 -20.29
CA LEU A 215 14.50 5.24 -21.15
C LEU A 215 16.03 5.21 -21.22
N ARG A 216 16.63 4.07 -20.92
CA ARG A 216 18.06 3.84 -21.01
C ARG A 216 18.34 2.80 -22.09
N ALA A 217 19.31 3.08 -22.95
CA ALA A 217 19.84 2.05 -23.82
C ALA A 217 20.64 1.04 -23.00
N SER A 218 20.45 -0.23 -23.27
CA SER A 218 21.17 -1.29 -22.60
C SER A 218 22.69 -1.09 -22.70
N GLY A 219 23.36 -0.93 -21.57
CA GLY A 219 24.83 -0.97 -21.47
C GLY A 219 25.58 0.35 -21.53
N HIS A 220 24.99 1.51 -21.84
CA HIS A 220 25.73 2.77 -21.96
C HIS A 220 24.93 3.97 -21.37
N ASN A 221 25.53 4.65 -20.41
CA ASN A 221 24.92 5.77 -19.69
C ASN A 221 24.83 7.10 -20.47
N ALA A 222 25.35 7.17 -21.69
CA ALA A 222 25.55 8.43 -22.42
C ALA A 222 24.91 8.48 -23.82
N GLN A 223 24.17 7.46 -24.24
CA GLN A 223 23.57 7.50 -25.59
C GLN A 223 22.26 8.31 -25.59
N LYS A 224 22.16 9.25 -26.49
CA LYS A 224 20.92 9.97 -26.80
C LYS A 224 19.96 9.02 -27.50
N LEU A 225 18.81 8.75 -26.91
CA LEU A 225 17.74 7.99 -27.53
C LEU A 225 16.78 8.93 -28.25
N ARG A 226 16.42 8.59 -29.49
CA ARG A 226 15.37 9.26 -30.23
C ARG A 226 14.19 8.34 -30.40
N ILE A 227 13.08 8.70 -29.77
CA ILE A 227 11.81 7.98 -29.92
C ILE A 227 11.22 8.40 -31.30
N LYS A 228 10.97 7.43 -32.17
CA LYS A 228 10.38 7.66 -33.50
C LYS A 228 8.85 7.58 -33.48
N LYS A 229 8.32 6.72 -32.63
CA LYS A 229 6.89 6.42 -32.56
C LYS A 229 6.49 6.01 -31.14
N ILE A 230 5.34 6.48 -30.70
CA ILE A 230 4.71 6.06 -29.44
C ILE A 230 3.37 5.45 -29.79
N ASN A 231 3.11 4.24 -29.30
CA ASN A 231 1.82 3.59 -29.38
C ASN A 231 1.20 3.59 -27.99
N ALA A 232 -0.03 4.06 -27.89
CA ALA A 232 -0.81 4.07 -26.67
C ALA A 232 -2.19 3.46 -26.95
N ARG A 233 -2.70 2.66 -26.03
CA ARG A 233 -4.10 2.23 -26.03
C ARG A 233 -4.85 3.10 -25.03
N VAL A 234 -5.90 3.73 -25.48
CA VAL A 234 -6.71 4.66 -24.70
C VAL A 234 -8.16 4.19 -24.66
N LEU A 235 -8.87 4.53 -23.58
CA LEU A 235 -10.28 4.20 -23.40
C LEU A 235 -11.04 5.47 -23.01
N ASN A 236 -12.07 5.80 -23.80
CA ASN A 236 -12.96 6.95 -23.58
C ASN A 236 -12.19 8.26 -23.29
N THR A 237 -11.10 8.49 -24.03
CA THR A 237 -10.18 9.61 -23.78
C THR A 237 -10.54 10.77 -24.71
N LYS A 238 -10.75 11.95 -24.15
CA LYS A 238 -11.04 13.19 -24.90
C LYS A 238 -9.78 13.90 -25.35
N THR A 239 -8.77 13.94 -24.49
CA THR A 239 -7.49 14.59 -24.78
C THR A 239 -6.35 13.70 -24.33
N LEU A 240 -5.25 13.73 -25.06
CA LEU A 240 -4.04 12.98 -24.73
C LEU A 240 -2.83 13.91 -24.89
N PHE A 241 -2.02 13.98 -23.83
CA PHE A 241 -0.76 14.73 -23.87
C PHE A 241 0.41 13.79 -23.64
N ILE A 242 1.48 13.99 -24.36
CA ILE A 242 2.76 13.30 -24.17
C ILE A 242 3.84 14.36 -24.01
N ASN A 243 4.51 14.39 -22.86
CA ASN A 243 5.47 15.44 -22.48
C ASN A 243 4.90 16.85 -22.71
N ASN A 244 3.65 17.08 -22.28
CA ASN A 244 2.91 18.33 -22.46
C ASN A 244 2.60 18.72 -23.91
N VAL A 245 2.82 17.85 -24.88
CA VAL A 245 2.42 18.06 -26.27
C VAL A 245 1.13 17.30 -26.53
N ARG A 246 0.09 18.00 -26.98
CA ARG A 246 -1.19 17.38 -27.33
C ARG A 246 -1.02 16.41 -28.49
N ALA A 247 -1.50 15.20 -28.31
CA ALA A 247 -1.55 14.18 -29.33
C ALA A 247 -2.89 14.22 -30.05
N ALA A 248 -2.89 14.20 -31.38
CA ALA A 248 -4.14 14.11 -32.17
C ALA A 248 -4.76 12.71 -32.00
N LEU A 249 -6.00 12.68 -31.56
CA LEU A 249 -6.81 11.47 -31.51
C LEU A 249 -7.59 11.33 -32.82
N PRO A 250 -7.91 10.09 -33.29
CA PRO A 250 -8.64 9.88 -34.52
C PRO A 250 -10.03 10.55 -34.57
N ASN A 251 -10.65 10.78 -33.40
CA ASN A 251 -11.93 11.49 -33.27
C ASN A 251 -11.75 12.97 -32.91
N ASP A 252 -10.57 13.52 -33.04
CA ASP A 252 -10.26 14.92 -32.72
C ASP A 252 -10.86 15.88 -33.79
N ILE A 253 -12.16 15.74 -33.98
CA ILE A 253 -12.97 16.68 -34.76
C ILE A 253 -13.32 17.80 -33.78
N TYR A 254 -12.96 19.00 -34.07
CA TYR A 254 -13.05 20.30 -33.41
C TYR A 254 -14.32 20.60 -32.57
N ASN A 255 -14.87 19.61 -31.85
CA ASN A 255 -16.09 19.78 -31.07
C ASN A 255 -15.89 19.28 -29.64
N GLU A 256 -16.01 20.17 -28.67
CA GLU A 256 -15.92 19.86 -27.21
C GLU A 256 -16.96 18.84 -26.73
N GLN A 257 -17.94 18.51 -27.55
CA GLN A 257 -19.00 17.53 -27.30
C GLN A 257 -18.71 16.15 -27.88
N SER A 258 -17.52 15.92 -28.44
CA SER A 258 -17.15 14.64 -29.03
C SER A 258 -17.06 13.54 -27.98
N PRO A 259 -17.63 12.35 -28.21
CA PRO A 259 -17.42 11.21 -27.32
C PRO A 259 -15.92 10.88 -27.27
N GLY A 260 -15.43 10.44 -26.10
CA GLY A 260 -14.05 10.04 -25.94
C GLY A 260 -13.65 8.90 -26.90
N TYR A 261 -12.41 8.94 -27.35
CA TYR A 261 -11.87 7.89 -28.23
C TYR A 261 -11.44 6.66 -27.43
N SER A 262 -11.77 5.48 -27.96
CA SER A 262 -11.32 4.21 -27.42
C SER A 262 -10.63 3.41 -28.52
N GLY A 263 -9.35 3.07 -28.31
CA GLY A 263 -8.56 2.32 -29.29
C GLY A 263 -7.07 2.59 -29.22
N ASP A 264 -6.36 2.10 -30.23
CA ASP A 264 -4.92 2.27 -30.33
C ASP A 264 -4.59 3.59 -31.02
N VAL A 265 -3.74 4.40 -30.42
CA VAL A 265 -3.24 5.67 -30.95
C VAL A 265 -1.77 5.52 -31.26
N SER A 266 -1.39 5.90 -32.47
CA SER A 266 0.01 5.92 -32.93
C SER A 266 0.46 7.34 -33.19
N ILE A 267 1.46 7.80 -32.46
CA ILE A 267 1.97 9.16 -32.54
C ILE A 267 3.38 9.11 -33.09
N ASN A 268 3.60 9.75 -34.23
CA ASN A 268 4.89 9.92 -34.83
C ASN A 268 5.59 11.14 -34.22
N THR A 269 6.80 10.94 -33.73
CA THR A 269 7.57 11.98 -33.03
C THR A 269 8.56 12.68 -33.96
N PHE A 270 8.25 12.80 -35.25
CA PHE A 270 9.14 13.43 -36.25
C PHE A 270 9.45 14.88 -35.87
N GLY A 271 10.74 15.18 -35.70
CA GLY A 271 11.27 16.54 -35.50
C GLY A 271 11.37 17.00 -34.04
N THR A 272 10.80 16.31 -33.08
CA THR A 272 10.91 16.66 -31.64
C THR A 272 11.98 15.82 -30.96
N GLN A 273 12.87 16.44 -30.21
CA GLN A 273 13.79 15.72 -29.31
C GLN A 273 13.02 15.33 -28.05
N TYR A 274 12.53 14.12 -28.03
CA TYR A 274 11.95 13.56 -26.81
C TYR A 274 13.05 12.94 -25.96
N GLY A 275 13.35 13.61 -24.88
CA GLY A 275 14.07 13.03 -23.78
C GLY A 275 15.59 13.01 -23.91
N CYS A 276 16.22 13.85 -23.15
CA CYS A 276 17.53 13.54 -22.60
C CYS A 276 17.38 12.25 -21.75
N ILE A 277 18.39 11.42 -21.72
CA ILE A 277 18.45 10.14 -20.96
C ILE A 277 18.11 10.30 -19.47
N SER A 278 18.14 11.52 -18.94
CA SER A 278 17.89 11.85 -17.54
C SER A 278 16.48 12.38 -17.22
N ALA A 279 15.64 12.64 -18.21
CA ALA A 279 14.30 13.18 -17.95
C ALA A 279 13.22 12.08 -17.99
N PRO A 280 12.35 12.00 -17.00
CA PRO A 280 11.16 11.15 -17.06
C PRO A 280 10.25 11.69 -18.18
N TRP A 281 9.54 10.81 -18.86
CA TRP A 281 8.51 11.20 -19.81
C TRP A 281 7.13 10.91 -19.21
N THR A 282 6.16 11.76 -19.54
CA THR A 282 4.83 11.73 -18.96
C THR A 282 3.76 11.59 -20.03
N ILE A 283 2.72 10.85 -19.71
CA ILE A 283 1.46 10.76 -20.44
C ILE A 283 0.38 11.28 -19.52
N SER A 284 -0.46 12.19 -20.00
CA SER A 284 -1.60 12.71 -19.24
C SER A 284 -2.82 12.85 -20.15
N SER A 285 -3.99 12.75 -19.57
CA SER A 285 -5.28 12.95 -20.23
C SER A 285 -5.96 14.20 -19.73
#